data_fce20dcaed8e07888897eb465562ad81
#
_entry.id   fce20dcaed8e07888897eb465562ad81
#
_cell.length_a   1.000
_cell.length_b   1.000
_cell.length_c   1.000
_cell.angle_alpha   90.00
_cell.angle_beta   90.00
_cell.angle_gamma   90.00
#
_symmetry.space_group_name_H-M   'P 1'
#
loop_
_entity.id
_entity.type
_entity.pdbx_description
1 polymer ?
#
loop_
_entity_poly.entity_id
_entity_poly.type
_entity_poly.pdbx_seq_one_letter_code
_entity_poly.pdbx_strand_id
1 'polypeptide(L)'
;MAVPIDPIALATELINCPSVTPASGEVFDVLEAVLTSLGFTCHRWTMGDPPDGPTENMVAIRGEGSPHFGFAGHLDVVPPGEGWSGDPFDAQIVGGRLIGRGANDMKSAIAAYVAALSRLGETAGTLSLLITGDEEGFAAYGTPRIIDWLNEKQIRPDMILIGEPTSVDRLGDTVKIGRRGSVNMWIEVPGVQGHVAYPHRATNPIAPLARVIAALDAVHLDDGTDQFPPSNLEFTAISTPTDASNVIPGSATAQLNIRFNNLHKGADLARMVEEIAERVAPGAEVRARISGEAFLTPPGKLFDVVVEAIEEETGVAPELSTSGGTSDGRFLIQLCPVVDFGLPNATMHKLDESAAVDDIQALSRIYERVVRKVLG
;
A
#
# COMPACT_ATOMS: atom_id res chain seq x y z
N MET A 1 24.14 -22.92 16.53
CA MET A 1 23.00 -22.36 15.78
C MET A 1 22.27 -21.42 16.70
N ALA A 2 21.95 -20.21 16.25
CA ALA A 2 21.11 -19.29 17.00
C ALA A 2 19.72 -19.92 17.22
N VAL A 3 19.04 -19.55 18.31
CA VAL A 3 17.66 -19.98 18.57
C VAL A 3 16.77 -19.35 17.48
N PRO A 4 15.90 -20.13 16.82
CA PRO A 4 14.98 -19.58 15.84
C PRO A 4 14.10 -18.47 16.47
N ILE A 5 13.87 -17.40 15.72
CA ILE A 5 13.02 -16.29 16.15
C ILE A 5 11.56 -16.75 16.11
N ASP A 6 10.83 -16.46 17.19
CA ASP A 6 9.38 -16.65 17.23
C ASP A 6 8.67 -15.49 16.50
N PRO A 7 7.95 -15.75 15.40
CA PRO A 7 7.26 -14.69 14.65
C PRO A 7 6.20 -13.97 15.48
N ILE A 8 5.58 -14.64 16.45
CA ILE A 8 4.54 -14.03 17.30
C ILE A 8 5.17 -13.06 18.30
N ALA A 9 6.29 -13.46 18.92
CA ALA A 9 7.01 -12.59 19.86
C ALA A 9 7.51 -11.32 19.14
N LEU A 10 8.14 -11.48 17.97
CA LEU A 10 8.61 -10.33 17.19
C LEU A 10 7.46 -9.44 16.69
N ALA A 11 6.35 -10.03 16.21
CA ALA A 11 5.18 -9.26 15.82
C ALA A 11 4.62 -8.45 17.01
N THR A 12 4.55 -9.05 18.19
CA THR A 12 4.14 -8.38 19.43
C THR A 12 5.04 -7.18 19.76
N GLU A 13 6.37 -7.35 19.69
CA GLU A 13 7.31 -6.24 19.92
C GLU A 13 7.12 -5.10 18.92
N LEU A 14 6.99 -5.43 17.62
CA LEU A 14 6.79 -4.42 16.58
C LEU A 14 5.45 -3.67 16.74
N ILE A 15 4.37 -4.37 17.13
CA ILE A 15 3.06 -3.75 17.34
C ILE A 15 3.11 -2.82 18.55
N ASN A 16 3.83 -3.20 19.61
CA ASN A 16 3.95 -2.40 20.83
C ASN A 16 4.77 -1.11 20.65
N CYS A 17 5.43 -0.93 19.50
CA CYS A 17 6.03 0.32 19.10
C CYS A 17 4.99 1.15 18.31
N PRO A 18 4.39 2.23 18.87
CA PRO A 18 3.50 3.12 18.11
C PRO A 18 4.21 3.72 16.91
N SER A 19 3.64 3.50 15.72
CA SER A 19 4.26 3.91 14.46
C SER A 19 3.23 4.39 13.44
N VAL A 20 2.36 5.31 13.87
CA VAL A 20 1.38 5.94 12.96
C VAL A 20 2.14 6.70 11.88
N THR A 21 1.69 6.50 10.62
CA THR A 21 2.31 7.11 9.44
C THR A 21 2.39 8.64 9.50
N PRO A 22 3.51 9.26 9.11
CA PRO A 22 4.80 8.66 8.77
C PRO A 22 5.57 8.20 10.02
N ALA A 23 6.23 7.04 9.94
CA ALA A 23 6.88 6.41 11.08
C ALA A 23 8.41 6.53 11.07
N SER A 24 8.96 6.53 12.29
CA SER A 24 10.41 6.52 12.55
C SER A 24 10.69 6.03 13.98
N GLY A 25 11.98 5.78 14.30
CA GLY A 25 12.46 5.53 15.67
C GLY A 25 12.31 4.09 16.13
N GLU A 26 11.72 3.89 17.32
CA GLU A 26 11.77 2.63 18.09
C GLU A 26 11.40 1.37 17.29
N VAL A 27 10.39 1.43 16.45
CA VAL A 27 9.96 0.29 15.62
C VAL A 27 11.06 -0.17 14.65
N PHE A 28 11.86 0.77 14.15
CA PHE A 28 13.04 0.48 13.32
C PHE A 28 14.20 -0.05 14.17
N ASP A 29 14.39 0.44 15.41
CA ASP A 29 15.43 -0.04 16.32
C ASP A 29 15.23 -1.52 16.65
N VAL A 30 13.99 -1.92 16.94
CA VAL A 30 13.63 -3.33 17.19
C VAL A 30 13.98 -4.19 15.99
N LEU A 31 13.54 -3.81 14.80
CA LEU A 31 13.78 -4.61 13.59
C LEU A 31 15.27 -4.67 13.23
N GLU A 32 16.00 -3.57 13.32
CA GLU A 32 17.45 -3.51 13.06
C GLU A 32 18.25 -4.42 14.01
N ALA A 33 17.93 -4.39 15.31
CA ALA A 33 18.60 -5.24 16.29
C ALA A 33 18.48 -6.73 15.94
N VAL A 34 17.27 -7.15 15.55
CA VAL A 34 17.00 -8.53 15.15
C VAL A 34 17.73 -8.89 13.86
N LEU A 35 17.65 -8.04 12.81
CA LEU A 35 18.31 -8.29 11.52
C LEU A 35 19.82 -8.31 11.64
N THR A 36 20.40 -7.44 12.46
CA THR A 36 21.84 -7.43 12.77
C THR A 36 22.26 -8.74 13.41
N SER A 37 21.46 -9.28 14.34
CA SER A 37 21.73 -10.59 14.97
C SER A 37 21.72 -11.77 13.97
N LEU A 38 21.00 -11.60 12.85
CA LEU A 38 20.93 -12.55 11.74
C LEU A 38 22.02 -12.31 10.66
N GLY A 39 22.96 -11.38 10.91
CA GLY A 39 24.08 -11.08 10.02
C GLY A 39 23.76 -10.13 8.87
N PHE A 40 22.66 -9.39 8.95
CA PHE A 40 22.37 -8.31 8.00
C PHE A 40 23.16 -7.05 8.32
N THR A 41 23.62 -6.37 7.29
CA THR A 41 24.09 -4.97 7.37
C THR A 41 22.91 -4.07 7.10
N CYS A 42 22.54 -3.25 8.09
CA CYS A 42 21.41 -2.34 8.00
C CYS A 42 21.88 -0.92 7.64
N HIS A 43 21.22 -0.31 6.68
CA HIS A 43 21.40 1.08 6.27
C HIS A 43 20.09 1.80 6.54
N ARG A 44 20.13 2.79 7.46
CA ARG A 44 18.97 3.58 7.88
C ARG A 44 19.18 5.05 7.58
N TRP A 45 18.11 5.73 7.24
CA TRP A 45 18.08 7.17 7.10
C TRP A 45 16.67 7.71 7.29
N THR A 46 16.59 8.93 7.81
CA THR A 46 15.35 9.65 8.00
C THR A 46 15.34 10.88 7.10
N MET A 47 14.21 11.20 6.49
CA MET A 47 14.06 12.38 5.65
C MET A 47 12.65 12.91 5.63
N GLY A 48 12.50 14.14 5.14
CA GLY A 48 11.22 14.84 5.04
C GLY A 48 10.91 15.69 6.28
N ASP A 49 10.05 16.68 6.06
CA ASP A 49 9.56 17.62 7.06
C ASP A 49 8.03 17.45 7.23
N PRO A 50 7.46 17.82 8.39
CA PRO A 50 6.01 17.82 8.57
C PRO A 50 5.27 18.62 7.46
N PRO A 51 4.06 18.19 7.02
CA PRO A 51 3.27 17.11 7.62
C PRO A 51 3.59 15.71 7.11
N ASP A 52 4.36 15.55 6.03
CA ASP A 52 4.60 14.29 5.33
C ASP A 52 5.87 13.55 5.79
N GLY A 53 6.54 14.05 6.80
CA GLY A 53 7.73 13.50 7.43
C GLY A 53 7.83 13.92 8.91
N PRO A 54 8.87 13.49 9.63
CA PRO A 54 10.00 12.69 9.14
C PRO A 54 9.61 11.21 8.92
N THR A 55 10.05 10.66 7.80
CA THR A 55 9.91 9.24 7.43
C THR A 55 11.25 8.54 7.58
N GLU A 56 11.30 7.42 8.24
CA GLU A 56 12.48 6.57 8.28
C GLU A 56 12.38 5.42 7.30
N ASN A 57 13.53 5.10 6.67
CA ASN A 57 13.66 3.98 5.76
C ASN A 57 14.86 3.12 6.17
N MET A 58 14.78 1.82 5.89
CA MET A 58 15.86 0.88 6.12
C MET A 58 16.02 -0.07 4.94
N VAL A 59 17.28 -0.25 4.51
CA VAL A 59 17.69 -1.34 3.62
C VAL A 59 18.65 -2.23 4.37
N ALA A 60 18.27 -3.48 4.60
CA ALA A 60 19.10 -4.47 5.25
C ALA A 60 19.55 -5.52 4.23
N ILE A 61 20.85 -5.85 4.17
CA ILE A 61 21.44 -6.73 3.17
C ILE A 61 22.29 -7.81 3.84
N ARG A 62 22.15 -9.06 3.38
CA ARG A 62 22.99 -10.20 3.77
C ARG A 62 23.36 -11.04 2.54
N GLY A 63 24.59 -11.50 2.48
CA GLY A 63 25.14 -12.29 1.36
C GLY A 63 25.64 -11.39 0.21
N GLU A 64 26.03 -12.04 -0.87
CA GLU A 64 26.54 -11.37 -2.06
C GLU A 64 26.26 -12.20 -3.33
N GLY A 65 26.21 -11.52 -4.49
CA GLY A 65 25.99 -12.19 -5.78
C GLY A 65 24.52 -12.50 -6.06
N SER A 66 24.31 -13.29 -7.13
CA SER A 66 22.99 -13.73 -7.60
C SER A 66 22.67 -15.16 -7.16
N PRO A 67 21.36 -15.49 -7.01
CA PRO A 67 20.24 -14.59 -7.16
C PRO A 67 20.12 -13.59 -5.98
N HIS A 68 19.60 -12.37 -6.25
CA HIS A 68 19.30 -11.37 -5.24
C HIS A 68 17.80 -11.31 -5.01
N PHE A 69 17.36 -11.81 -3.85
CA PHE A 69 15.96 -11.83 -3.46
C PHE A 69 15.65 -10.74 -2.43
N GLY A 70 14.70 -9.86 -2.76
CA GLY A 70 14.21 -8.81 -1.90
C GLY A 70 12.89 -9.17 -1.21
N PHE A 71 12.72 -8.69 0.01
CA PHE A 71 11.44 -8.58 0.69
C PHE A 71 11.16 -7.12 0.97
N ALA A 72 9.96 -6.66 0.66
CA ALA A 72 9.55 -5.30 0.96
C ALA A 72 8.35 -5.26 1.90
N GLY A 73 8.30 -4.21 2.73
CA GLY A 73 7.21 -3.98 3.66
C GLY A 73 7.33 -2.64 4.35
N HIS A 74 6.32 -2.33 5.17
CA HIS A 74 6.26 -1.09 5.92
C HIS A 74 6.05 -1.32 7.41
N LEU A 75 6.59 -0.41 8.23
CA LEU A 75 6.46 -0.42 9.68
C LEU A 75 5.48 0.63 10.19
N ASP A 76 5.09 1.59 9.33
CA ASP A 76 4.03 2.53 9.63
C ASP A 76 2.66 1.84 9.58
N VAL A 77 1.70 2.47 10.23
CA VAL A 77 0.32 2.00 10.33
C VAL A 77 -0.64 3.18 10.22
N VAL A 78 -1.87 2.94 9.73
CA VAL A 78 -2.91 3.94 9.75
C VAL A 78 -3.26 4.35 11.19
N PRO A 79 -3.76 5.59 11.43
CA PRO A 79 -4.27 5.99 12.73
C PRO A 79 -5.29 4.96 13.26
N PRO A 80 -5.21 4.57 14.54
CA PRO A 80 -6.08 3.52 15.09
C PRO A 80 -7.56 3.91 15.09
N GLY A 81 -7.88 5.20 15.24
CA GLY A 81 -9.25 5.65 15.44
C GLY A 81 -9.74 5.41 16.89
N GLU A 82 -11.00 5.79 17.15
CA GLU A 82 -11.63 5.61 18.45
C GLU A 82 -12.51 4.34 18.46
N GLY A 83 -12.64 3.69 19.61
CA GLY A 83 -13.55 2.56 19.82
C GLY A 83 -12.89 1.19 19.85
N TRP A 84 -11.58 1.09 20.00
CA TRP A 84 -10.87 -0.16 20.27
C TRP A 84 -11.28 -0.78 21.60
N SER A 85 -11.29 -2.12 21.68
CA SER A 85 -11.56 -2.84 22.93
C SER A 85 -10.44 -2.74 23.96
N GLY A 86 -9.21 -2.39 23.54
CA GLY A 86 -8.02 -2.19 24.35
C GLY A 86 -7.10 -1.12 23.75
N ASP A 87 -5.85 -1.05 24.23
CA ASP A 87 -4.85 -0.19 23.60
C ASP A 87 -4.40 -0.81 22.26
N PRO A 88 -4.51 -0.11 21.12
CA PRO A 88 -4.10 -0.61 19.83
C PRO A 88 -2.60 -0.93 19.72
N PHE A 89 -1.78 -0.40 20.62
CA PHE A 89 -0.33 -0.61 20.70
C PHE A 89 0.12 -1.43 21.93
N ASP A 90 -0.80 -2.13 22.59
CA ASP A 90 -0.53 -3.16 23.59
C ASP A 90 -1.04 -4.50 23.05
N ALA A 91 -0.21 -5.15 22.26
CA ALA A 91 -0.57 -6.35 21.51
C ALA A 91 -0.97 -7.50 22.44
N GLN A 92 -2.16 -8.07 22.24
CA GLN A 92 -2.71 -9.14 23.03
C GLN A 92 -3.06 -10.36 22.18
N ILE A 93 -2.88 -11.58 22.75
CA ILE A 93 -3.38 -12.81 22.12
C ILE A 93 -4.69 -13.21 22.78
N VAL A 94 -5.78 -13.08 22.03
CA VAL A 94 -7.12 -13.45 22.50
C VAL A 94 -7.76 -14.41 21.50
N GLY A 95 -8.22 -15.55 21.97
CA GLY A 95 -8.90 -16.55 21.12
C GLY A 95 -8.05 -17.06 19.95
N GLY A 96 -6.72 -17.15 20.12
CA GLY A 96 -5.81 -17.57 19.04
C GLY A 96 -5.51 -16.50 17.99
N ARG A 97 -5.85 -15.24 18.27
CA ARG A 97 -5.55 -14.10 17.39
C ARG A 97 -4.66 -13.09 18.10
N LEU A 98 -3.65 -12.59 17.43
CA LEU A 98 -2.84 -11.46 17.85
C LEU A 98 -3.60 -10.18 17.47
N ILE A 99 -3.99 -9.38 18.46
CA ILE A 99 -4.77 -8.16 18.30
C ILE A 99 -3.88 -6.95 18.52
N GLY A 100 -3.92 -5.97 17.62
CA GLY A 100 -3.21 -4.70 17.71
C GLY A 100 -3.13 -4.04 16.33
N ARG A 101 -2.88 -2.73 16.28
CA ARG A 101 -2.74 -1.99 15.03
C ARG A 101 -1.43 -2.39 14.33
N GLY A 102 -1.53 -2.82 13.07
CA GLY A 102 -0.42 -3.42 12.30
C GLY A 102 -0.29 -4.93 12.48
N ALA A 103 -1.16 -5.59 13.26
CA ALA A 103 -1.17 -7.03 13.39
C ALA A 103 -1.49 -7.74 12.06
N ASN A 104 -2.31 -7.14 11.23
CA ASN A 104 -2.66 -7.64 9.90
C ASN A 104 -1.84 -6.92 8.81
N ASP A 105 -1.71 -5.61 8.92
CA ASP A 105 -1.11 -4.73 7.92
C ASP A 105 0.01 -3.88 8.53
N MET A 106 1.32 -4.26 8.35
CA MET A 106 1.77 -5.59 7.90
C MET A 106 2.92 -6.11 8.80
N LYS A 107 2.98 -5.63 10.09
CA LYS A 107 4.07 -5.97 11.03
C LYS A 107 4.22 -7.47 11.27
N SER A 108 3.10 -8.24 11.29
CA SER A 108 3.16 -9.69 11.44
C SER A 108 3.77 -10.40 10.23
N ALA A 109 3.57 -9.87 9.01
CA ALA A 109 4.21 -10.41 7.82
C ALA A 109 5.73 -10.18 7.83
N ILE A 110 6.18 -9.00 8.27
CA ILE A 110 7.61 -8.72 8.48
C ILE A 110 8.20 -9.69 9.53
N ALA A 111 7.52 -9.84 10.66
CA ALA A 111 7.96 -10.78 11.71
C ALA A 111 8.02 -12.23 11.21
N ALA A 112 7.03 -12.66 10.42
CA ALA A 112 6.99 -13.98 9.79
C ALA A 112 8.18 -14.19 8.83
N TYR A 113 8.52 -13.17 8.03
CA TYR A 113 9.67 -13.22 7.12
C TYR A 113 10.99 -13.28 7.89
N VAL A 114 11.19 -12.44 8.90
CA VAL A 114 12.40 -12.45 9.74
C VAL A 114 12.55 -13.79 10.47
N ALA A 115 11.46 -14.36 10.99
CA ALA A 115 11.46 -15.70 11.59
C ALA A 115 11.83 -16.78 10.56
N ALA A 116 11.36 -16.69 9.31
CA ALA A 116 11.79 -17.57 8.22
C ALA A 116 13.31 -17.49 8.00
N LEU A 117 13.86 -16.28 7.92
CA LEU A 117 15.29 -16.05 7.74
C LEU A 117 16.15 -16.64 8.89
N SER A 118 15.63 -16.63 10.13
CA SER A 118 16.35 -17.18 11.30
C SER A 118 16.54 -18.69 11.24
N ARG A 119 15.73 -19.40 10.44
CA ARG A 119 15.82 -20.86 10.22
C ARG A 119 16.65 -21.23 9.01
N LEU A 120 17.05 -20.23 8.20
CA LEU A 120 17.95 -20.45 7.09
C LEU A 120 19.40 -20.52 7.61
N GLY A 121 20.17 -21.48 7.12
CA GLY A 121 21.62 -21.50 7.27
C GLY A 121 22.31 -20.45 6.36
N GLU A 122 23.54 -20.74 5.99
CA GLU A 122 24.20 -20.04 4.89
C GLU A 122 23.42 -20.30 3.58
N THR A 123 23.13 -19.23 2.85
CA THR A 123 22.44 -19.30 1.55
C THR A 123 23.36 -18.71 0.48
N ALA A 124 23.29 -19.24 -0.73
CA ALA A 124 23.89 -18.60 -1.88
C ALA A 124 23.13 -17.32 -2.25
N GLY A 125 23.82 -16.37 -2.87
CA GLY A 125 23.19 -15.12 -3.33
C GLY A 125 22.96 -14.09 -2.26
N THR A 126 22.11 -13.13 -2.55
CA THR A 126 21.84 -11.95 -1.72
C THR A 126 20.40 -11.92 -1.23
N LEU A 127 20.23 -11.59 0.03
CA LEU A 127 18.93 -11.27 0.66
C LEU A 127 18.90 -9.79 1.00
N SER A 128 17.80 -9.11 0.67
CA SER A 128 17.56 -7.74 1.11
C SER A 128 16.17 -7.57 1.70
N LEU A 129 16.06 -6.70 2.72
CA LEU A 129 14.79 -6.18 3.22
C LEU A 129 14.74 -4.68 2.91
N LEU A 130 13.65 -4.25 2.32
CA LEU A 130 13.35 -2.89 1.93
C LEU A 130 12.18 -2.41 2.78
N ILE A 131 12.46 -1.64 3.82
CA ILE A 131 11.47 -1.31 4.84
C ILE A 131 11.27 0.20 4.89
N THR A 132 10.01 0.61 4.75
CA THR A 132 9.62 2.03 4.81
C THR A 132 8.74 2.33 6.02
N GLY A 133 8.68 3.61 6.38
CA GLY A 133 7.76 4.19 7.36
C GLY A 133 6.71 5.12 6.74
N ASP A 134 6.38 5.00 5.45
CA ASP A 134 5.45 5.89 4.75
C ASP A 134 4.72 5.17 3.58
N GLU A 135 4.22 3.96 3.81
CA GLU A 135 3.34 3.29 2.85
C GLU A 135 1.89 3.75 3.01
N GLU A 136 1.42 3.83 4.24
CA GLU A 136 0.06 4.17 4.65
C GLU A 136 -0.25 5.67 4.55
N GLY A 137 0.77 6.48 4.26
CA GLY A 137 0.67 7.91 4.08
C GLY A 137 0.73 8.35 2.63
N PHE A 138 1.49 9.40 2.37
CA PHE A 138 1.64 9.95 1.03
C PHE A 138 2.72 9.27 0.20
N ALA A 139 3.51 8.37 0.78
CA ALA A 139 4.67 7.73 0.18
C ALA A 139 5.69 8.73 -0.42
N ALA A 140 5.74 9.95 0.16
CA ALA A 140 6.58 11.02 -0.38
C ALA A 140 8.07 10.75 -0.13
N TYR A 141 8.38 10.20 1.05
CA TYR A 141 9.73 9.96 1.54
C TYR A 141 10.03 8.48 1.81
N GLY A 142 9.10 7.60 1.48
CA GLY A 142 9.18 6.16 1.66
C GLY A 142 9.89 5.42 0.53
N THR A 143 9.26 4.38 0.00
CA THR A 143 9.80 3.45 -1.02
C THR A 143 10.42 4.13 -2.26
N PRO A 144 9.94 5.27 -2.79
CA PRO A 144 10.67 5.98 -3.85
C PRO A 144 12.11 6.35 -3.44
N ARG A 145 12.36 6.69 -2.18
CA ARG A 145 13.70 7.02 -1.67
C ARG A 145 14.57 5.81 -1.42
N ILE A 146 13.96 4.67 -1.08
CA ILE A 146 14.65 3.38 -1.08
C ILE A 146 15.16 3.04 -2.48
N ILE A 147 14.34 3.25 -3.50
CA ILE A 147 14.72 3.04 -4.90
C ILE A 147 15.86 3.97 -5.33
N ASP A 148 15.78 5.26 -4.97
CA ASP A 148 16.85 6.23 -5.24
C ASP A 148 18.18 5.75 -4.63
N TRP A 149 18.14 5.30 -3.36
CA TRP A 149 19.32 4.77 -2.64
C TRP A 149 19.88 3.50 -3.32
N LEU A 150 19.01 2.55 -3.69
CA LEU A 150 19.43 1.33 -4.39
C LEU A 150 20.10 1.64 -5.74
N ASN A 151 19.55 2.60 -6.50
CA ASN A 151 20.12 3.05 -7.76
C ASN A 151 21.48 3.73 -7.56
N GLU A 152 21.62 4.60 -6.54
CA GLU A 152 22.92 5.23 -6.18
C GLU A 152 23.99 4.20 -5.84
N LYS A 153 23.61 3.16 -5.08
CA LYS A 153 24.52 2.08 -4.68
C LYS A 153 24.71 1.01 -5.76
N GLN A 154 24.00 1.11 -6.90
CA GLN A 154 24.01 0.11 -7.99
C GLN A 154 23.59 -1.28 -7.51
N ILE A 155 22.67 -1.34 -6.53
CA ILE A 155 22.10 -2.56 -6.00
C ILE A 155 20.76 -2.82 -6.73
N ARG A 156 20.60 -4.01 -7.28
CA ARG A 156 19.38 -4.36 -7.99
C ARG A 156 18.93 -5.77 -7.64
N PRO A 157 17.81 -5.93 -6.90
CA PRO A 157 17.20 -7.22 -6.70
C PRO A 157 16.76 -7.86 -8.04
N ASP A 158 16.82 -9.18 -8.12
CA ASP A 158 16.30 -9.93 -9.28
C ASP A 158 14.79 -10.10 -9.19
N MET A 159 14.24 -10.13 -7.96
CA MET A 159 12.81 -10.25 -7.66
C MET A 159 12.52 -9.80 -6.23
N ILE A 160 11.30 -9.30 -5.99
CA ILE A 160 10.86 -8.82 -4.66
C ILE A 160 9.51 -9.44 -4.31
N LEU A 161 9.41 -9.98 -3.09
CA LEU A 161 8.15 -10.33 -2.44
C LEU A 161 7.74 -9.21 -1.48
N ILE A 162 6.48 -8.79 -1.54
CA ILE A 162 5.92 -7.78 -0.63
C ILE A 162 4.96 -8.49 0.32
N GLY A 163 5.08 -8.23 1.61
CA GLY A 163 4.34 -8.93 2.66
C GLY A 163 2.92 -8.40 2.94
N GLU A 164 2.30 -7.71 2.00
CA GLU A 164 0.95 -7.15 2.11
C GLU A 164 -0.13 -8.20 2.38
N PRO A 165 -1.19 -7.88 3.15
CA PRO A 165 -2.31 -8.79 3.41
C PRO A 165 -3.16 -8.98 2.15
N THR A 166 -2.90 -10.07 1.42
CA THR A 166 -3.52 -10.34 0.12
C THR A 166 -4.58 -11.43 0.16
N SER A 167 -4.46 -12.39 1.08
CA SER A 167 -5.43 -13.47 1.22
C SER A 167 -6.81 -12.93 1.64
N VAL A 168 -7.89 -13.58 1.21
CA VAL A 168 -9.25 -13.08 1.41
C VAL A 168 -9.96 -13.84 2.53
N ASP A 169 -10.27 -15.12 2.32
CA ASP A 169 -11.00 -15.95 3.29
C ASP A 169 -10.06 -16.81 4.14
N ARG A 170 -8.95 -17.27 3.57
CA ARG A 170 -7.95 -18.11 4.23
C ARG A 170 -6.56 -17.84 3.67
N LEU A 171 -5.56 -18.09 4.50
CA LEU A 171 -4.16 -17.92 4.11
C LEU A 171 -3.87 -18.73 2.83
N GLY A 172 -3.32 -18.05 1.84
CA GLY A 172 -2.86 -18.67 0.60
C GLY A 172 -3.91 -18.74 -0.51
N ASP A 173 -5.12 -18.22 -0.32
CA ASP A 173 -6.15 -18.26 -1.38
C ASP A 173 -5.94 -17.21 -2.48
N THR A 174 -5.17 -16.16 -2.23
CA THR A 174 -4.97 -15.06 -3.19
C THR A 174 -3.55 -14.51 -3.13
N VAL A 175 -2.95 -14.37 -4.31
CA VAL A 175 -1.66 -13.69 -4.55
C VAL A 175 -1.89 -12.50 -5.46
N LYS A 176 -1.35 -11.32 -5.13
CA LYS A 176 -1.45 -10.16 -6.01
C LYS A 176 -0.24 -10.10 -6.94
N ILE A 177 -0.53 -10.18 -8.23
CA ILE A 177 0.46 -10.15 -9.32
C ILE A 177 0.53 -8.80 -10.03
N GLY A 178 -0.29 -7.85 -9.59
CA GLY A 178 -0.40 -6.50 -10.11
C GLY A 178 -1.43 -5.72 -9.32
N ARG A 179 -1.48 -4.44 -9.53
CA ARG A 179 -2.43 -3.53 -8.88
C ARG A 179 -2.96 -2.53 -9.88
N ARG A 180 -4.22 -2.12 -9.72
CA ARG A 180 -4.78 -0.99 -10.46
C ARG A 180 -4.08 0.30 -10.06
N GLY A 181 -3.97 1.22 -11.00
CA GLY A 181 -3.58 2.59 -10.73
C GLY A 181 -4.68 3.35 -9.97
N SER A 182 -4.30 4.48 -9.41
CA SER A 182 -5.22 5.36 -8.68
C SER A 182 -4.88 6.81 -8.93
N VAL A 183 -5.88 7.61 -9.27
CA VAL A 183 -5.77 9.06 -9.34
C VAL A 183 -6.91 9.72 -8.58
N ASN A 184 -6.56 10.62 -7.65
CA ASN A 184 -7.49 11.47 -6.92
C ASN A 184 -7.56 12.81 -7.62
N MET A 185 -8.77 13.36 -7.76
CA MET A 185 -8.97 14.65 -8.41
C MET A 185 -9.94 15.53 -7.64
N TRP A 186 -9.71 16.83 -7.71
CA TRP A 186 -10.55 17.88 -7.14
C TRP A 186 -10.93 18.82 -8.26
N ILE A 187 -12.23 19.03 -8.44
CA ILE A 187 -12.80 19.94 -9.42
C ILE A 187 -13.39 21.12 -8.66
N GLU A 188 -12.95 22.32 -8.96
CA GLU A 188 -13.54 23.56 -8.44
C GLU A 188 -14.16 24.36 -9.58
N VAL A 189 -15.43 24.69 -9.41
CA VAL A 189 -16.15 25.60 -10.31
C VAL A 189 -16.26 26.95 -9.60
N PRO A 190 -15.64 28.02 -10.14
CA PRO A 190 -15.75 29.36 -9.59
C PRO A 190 -17.12 29.95 -9.82
N GLY A 191 -17.55 30.80 -8.88
CA GLY A 191 -18.79 31.57 -8.94
C GLY A 191 -18.61 32.99 -8.41
N VAL A 192 -19.70 33.69 -8.27
CA VAL A 192 -19.74 35.00 -7.61
C VAL A 192 -20.79 34.92 -6.51
N GLN A 193 -20.35 35.08 -5.27
CA GLN A 193 -21.23 35.02 -4.10
C GLN A 193 -22.27 36.13 -4.13
N GLY A 194 -23.52 35.82 -3.74
CA GLY A 194 -24.57 36.80 -3.64
C GLY A 194 -25.82 36.32 -2.95
N HIS A 195 -26.77 37.22 -2.77
CA HIS A 195 -28.06 36.90 -2.15
C HIS A 195 -28.96 36.18 -3.15
N VAL A 196 -29.56 35.06 -2.76
CA VAL A 196 -30.41 34.22 -3.61
C VAL A 196 -31.58 34.95 -4.26
N ALA A 197 -32.08 36.01 -3.62
CA ALA A 197 -33.17 36.85 -4.16
C ALA A 197 -32.69 37.80 -5.30
N TYR A 198 -31.37 37.94 -5.51
CA TYR A 198 -30.80 38.81 -6.53
C TYR A 198 -29.82 38.04 -7.44
N PRO A 199 -30.28 36.98 -8.11
CA PRO A 199 -29.41 36.07 -8.87
C PRO A 199 -28.64 36.78 -10.03
N HIS A 200 -29.14 37.91 -10.49
CA HIS A 200 -28.48 38.74 -11.53
C HIS A 200 -27.20 39.46 -11.03
N ARG A 201 -26.90 39.43 -9.74
CA ARG A 201 -25.69 39.97 -9.09
C ARG A 201 -24.73 38.89 -8.62
N ALA A 202 -24.99 37.64 -8.96
CA ALA A 202 -24.21 36.49 -8.55
C ALA A 202 -23.99 35.54 -9.73
N THR A 203 -23.06 34.60 -9.56
CA THR A 203 -22.87 33.47 -10.49
C THR A 203 -22.90 32.22 -9.68
N ASN A 204 -23.92 31.39 -9.87
CA ASN A 204 -24.09 30.16 -9.09
C ASN A 204 -23.22 29.03 -9.68
N PRO A 205 -22.23 28.51 -8.94
CA PRO A 205 -21.35 27.45 -9.42
C PRO A 205 -21.95 26.03 -9.27
N ILE A 206 -23.01 25.86 -8.47
CA ILE A 206 -23.56 24.54 -8.12
C ILE A 206 -24.12 23.84 -9.37
N ALA A 207 -24.94 24.51 -10.16
CA ALA A 207 -25.56 23.87 -11.32
C ALA A 207 -24.55 23.54 -12.44
N PRO A 208 -23.52 24.35 -12.75
CA PRO A 208 -22.42 23.93 -13.60
C PRO A 208 -21.67 22.71 -13.06
N LEU A 209 -21.30 22.69 -11.77
CA LEU A 209 -20.64 21.54 -11.14
C LEU A 209 -21.47 20.25 -11.23
N ALA A 210 -22.79 20.35 -10.97
CA ALA A 210 -23.68 19.18 -11.10
C ALA A 210 -23.69 18.61 -12.53
N ARG A 211 -23.60 19.47 -13.55
CA ARG A 211 -23.49 19.03 -14.95
C ARG A 211 -22.13 18.38 -15.24
N VAL A 212 -21.03 18.89 -14.65
CA VAL A 212 -19.71 18.25 -14.76
C VAL A 212 -19.75 16.85 -14.15
N ILE A 213 -20.30 16.71 -12.95
CA ILE A 213 -20.48 15.40 -12.26
C ILE A 213 -21.28 14.44 -13.15
N ALA A 214 -22.44 14.87 -13.67
CA ALA A 214 -23.26 14.01 -14.52
C ALA A 214 -22.56 13.64 -15.86
N ALA A 215 -21.75 14.53 -16.40
CA ALA A 215 -20.98 14.25 -17.61
C ALA A 215 -19.85 13.24 -17.37
N LEU A 216 -19.19 13.30 -16.21
CA LEU A 216 -18.14 12.37 -15.82
C LEU A 216 -18.70 11.00 -15.40
N ASP A 217 -19.82 10.98 -14.68
CA ASP A 217 -20.52 9.76 -14.27
C ASP A 217 -21.00 8.93 -15.49
N ALA A 218 -21.28 9.57 -16.60
CA ALA A 218 -21.67 8.92 -17.85
C ALA A 218 -20.48 8.39 -18.68
N VAL A 219 -19.22 8.60 -18.24
CA VAL A 219 -18.04 8.13 -18.98
C VAL A 219 -17.87 6.62 -18.77
N HIS A 220 -17.88 5.88 -19.86
CA HIS A 220 -17.40 4.49 -19.87
C HIS A 220 -15.91 4.49 -20.14
N LEU A 221 -15.10 4.00 -19.20
CA LEU A 221 -13.65 4.00 -19.32
C LEU A 221 -13.15 2.82 -20.15
N ASP A 222 -13.55 1.59 -19.77
CA ASP A 222 -13.18 0.32 -20.42
C ASP A 222 -14.01 -0.85 -19.87
N ASP A 223 -13.88 -2.02 -20.51
CA ASP A 223 -14.53 -3.29 -20.09
C ASP A 223 -13.59 -4.19 -19.27
N GLY A 224 -12.42 -3.74 -18.89
CA GLY A 224 -11.38 -4.54 -18.24
C GLY A 224 -10.50 -5.30 -19.22
N THR A 225 -9.66 -6.18 -18.68
CA THR A 225 -8.80 -7.10 -19.43
C THR A 225 -8.89 -8.49 -18.80
N ASP A 226 -8.18 -9.49 -19.37
CA ASP A 226 -8.13 -10.83 -18.78
C ASP A 226 -7.54 -10.82 -17.35
N GLN A 227 -6.71 -9.81 -17.02
CA GLN A 227 -6.02 -9.72 -15.73
C GLN A 227 -6.55 -8.61 -14.83
N PHE A 228 -7.31 -7.67 -15.37
CA PHE A 228 -7.82 -6.52 -14.59
C PHE A 228 -9.33 -6.37 -14.72
N PRO A 229 -10.02 -6.07 -13.62
CA PRO A 229 -11.40 -5.60 -13.70
C PRO A 229 -11.50 -4.27 -14.47
N PRO A 230 -12.71 -3.88 -14.92
CA PRO A 230 -12.93 -2.55 -15.49
C PRO A 230 -12.46 -1.41 -14.59
N SER A 231 -11.97 -0.34 -15.21
CA SER A 231 -11.70 0.91 -14.52
C SER A 231 -12.99 1.57 -14.06
N ASN A 232 -12.94 2.22 -12.89
CA ASN A 232 -14.11 2.90 -12.34
C ASN A 232 -13.79 4.29 -11.83
N LEU A 233 -14.76 5.20 -11.98
CA LEU A 233 -14.73 6.56 -11.46
C LEU A 233 -15.80 6.70 -10.39
N GLU A 234 -15.40 7.19 -9.19
CA GLU A 234 -16.31 7.41 -8.06
C GLU A 234 -16.14 8.82 -7.49
N PHE A 235 -17.27 9.52 -7.32
CA PHE A 235 -17.26 10.78 -6.58
C PHE A 235 -17.30 10.50 -5.08
N THR A 236 -16.39 11.15 -4.33
CA THR A 236 -16.22 10.92 -2.89
C THR A 236 -16.68 12.10 -2.03
N ALA A 237 -16.78 13.30 -2.59
CA ALA A 237 -17.29 14.47 -1.88
C ALA A 237 -17.82 15.54 -2.84
N ILE A 238 -18.79 16.31 -2.34
CA ILE A 238 -19.27 17.56 -2.94
C ILE A 238 -19.38 18.57 -1.81
N SER A 239 -18.87 19.78 -2.00
CA SER A 239 -18.94 20.84 -0.98
C SER A 239 -19.03 22.25 -1.56
N THR A 240 -19.49 23.16 -0.72
CA THR A 240 -19.47 24.61 -0.96
C THR A 240 -18.91 25.30 0.28
N PRO A 241 -18.34 26.52 0.17
CA PRO A 241 -17.77 27.23 1.34
C PRO A 241 -18.83 27.74 2.33
N THR A 242 -20.12 27.58 2.07
CA THR A 242 -21.22 27.98 2.95
C THR A 242 -22.41 27.04 2.81
N ASP A 243 -23.13 26.83 3.92
CA ASP A 243 -24.40 26.11 4.01
C ASP A 243 -25.63 27.05 4.21
N ALA A 244 -25.39 28.36 4.15
CA ALA A 244 -26.45 29.37 4.36
C ALA A 244 -27.49 29.30 3.23
N SER A 245 -28.75 29.08 3.60
CA SER A 245 -29.86 28.85 2.66
C SER A 245 -30.21 30.02 1.75
N ASN A 246 -29.78 31.25 2.11
CA ASN A 246 -30.05 32.48 1.37
C ASN A 246 -28.82 33.05 0.63
N VAL A 247 -27.73 32.28 0.54
CA VAL A 247 -26.47 32.69 -0.11
C VAL A 247 -26.18 31.80 -1.31
N ILE A 248 -25.93 32.40 -2.46
CA ILE A 248 -25.29 31.74 -3.60
C ILE A 248 -23.80 31.68 -3.30
N PRO A 249 -23.14 30.50 -3.27
CA PRO A 249 -21.73 30.39 -2.90
C PRO A 249 -20.79 30.96 -3.95
N GLY A 250 -19.58 31.32 -3.53
CA GLY A 250 -18.52 31.84 -4.41
C GLY A 250 -17.75 30.78 -5.17
N SER A 251 -17.83 29.51 -4.75
CA SER A 251 -17.32 28.34 -5.48
C SER A 251 -18.10 27.09 -5.10
N ALA A 252 -17.95 26.03 -5.87
CA ALA A 252 -18.43 24.70 -5.56
C ALA A 252 -17.37 23.67 -5.97
N THR A 253 -17.13 22.67 -5.12
CA THR A 253 -16.09 21.68 -5.34
C THR A 253 -16.65 20.26 -5.34
N ALA A 254 -16.06 19.37 -6.14
CA ALA A 254 -16.27 17.93 -6.10
C ALA A 254 -14.92 17.23 -6.01
N GLN A 255 -14.90 16.11 -5.30
CA GLN A 255 -13.76 15.20 -5.24
C GLN A 255 -14.14 13.87 -5.85
N LEU A 256 -13.22 13.29 -6.63
CA LEU A 256 -13.39 11.97 -7.23
C LEU A 256 -12.10 11.17 -7.16
N ASN A 257 -12.23 9.84 -7.27
CA ASN A 257 -11.13 8.91 -7.46
C ASN A 257 -11.41 8.04 -8.70
N ILE A 258 -10.37 7.81 -9.51
CA ILE A 258 -10.43 6.81 -10.58
C ILE A 258 -9.46 5.69 -10.23
N ARG A 259 -10.00 4.45 -10.15
CA ARG A 259 -9.20 3.22 -10.14
C ARG A 259 -9.12 2.69 -11.56
N PHE A 260 -7.91 2.55 -12.10
CA PHE A 260 -7.72 2.24 -13.50
C PHE A 260 -6.76 1.07 -13.73
N ASN A 261 -7.02 0.32 -14.79
CA ASN A 261 -6.21 -0.80 -15.23
C ASN A 261 -5.09 -0.34 -16.18
N ASN A 262 -4.35 -1.28 -16.74
CA ASN A 262 -3.19 -1.03 -17.59
C ASN A 262 -3.52 -0.51 -19.02
N LEU A 263 -4.79 -0.34 -19.35
CA LEU A 263 -5.23 0.32 -20.59
C LEU A 263 -5.10 1.85 -20.51
N HIS A 264 -4.99 2.39 -19.30
CA HIS A 264 -4.94 3.83 -19.05
C HIS A 264 -3.63 4.27 -18.41
N LYS A 265 -3.37 5.58 -18.51
CA LYS A 265 -2.35 6.28 -17.73
C LYS A 265 -3.03 7.36 -16.88
N GLY A 266 -2.58 7.53 -15.65
CA GLY A 266 -3.15 8.52 -14.74
C GLY A 266 -3.17 9.93 -15.31
N ALA A 267 -2.13 10.33 -16.05
CA ALA A 267 -2.05 11.64 -16.70
C ALA A 267 -3.09 11.83 -17.82
N ASP A 268 -3.42 10.76 -18.57
CA ASP A 268 -4.43 10.85 -19.63
C ASP A 268 -5.85 10.94 -19.05
N LEU A 269 -6.11 10.22 -17.96
CA LEU A 269 -7.36 10.32 -17.22
C LEU A 269 -7.54 11.71 -16.58
N ALA A 270 -6.48 12.29 -16.03
CA ALA A 270 -6.51 13.64 -15.51
C ALA A 270 -6.89 14.65 -16.60
N ARG A 271 -6.23 14.55 -17.76
CA ARG A 271 -6.54 15.39 -18.93
C ARG A 271 -7.97 15.22 -19.41
N MET A 272 -8.48 13.99 -19.47
CA MET A 272 -9.88 13.73 -19.84
C MET A 272 -10.85 14.44 -18.89
N VAL A 273 -10.60 14.41 -17.59
CA VAL A 273 -11.45 15.11 -16.60
C VAL A 273 -11.36 16.61 -16.77
N GLU A 274 -10.16 17.17 -16.98
CA GLU A 274 -9.95 18.60 -17.28
C GLU A 274 -10.72 19.05 -18.51
N GLU A 275 -10.63 18.30 -19.61
CA GLU A 275 -11.32 18.62 -20.87
C GLU A 275 -12.86 18.57 -20.72
N ILE A 276 -13.38 17.61 -19.98
CA ILE A 276 -14.81 17.52 -19.71
C ILE A 276 -15.27 18.67 -18.81
N ALA A 277 -14.52 18.97 -17.75
CA ALA A 277 -14.84 20.03 -16.81
C ALA A 277 -14.86 21.40 -17.53
N GLU A 278 -13.82 21.72 -18.31
CA GLU A 278 -13.74 22.98 -19.07
C GLU A 278 -14.85 23.10 -20.12
N ARG A 279 -15.16 22.01 -20.83
CA ARG A 279 -16.25 22.01 -21.85
C ARG A 279 -17.63 22.25 -21.23
N VAL A 280 -17.90 21.70 -20.03
CA VAL A 280 -19.22 21.73 -19.39
C VAL A 280 -19.40 22.93 -18.47
N ALA A 281 -18.34 23.37 -17.82
CA ALA A 281 -18.29 24.52 -16.92
C ALA A 281 -17.00 25.32 -17.20
N PRO A 282 -16.98 26.16 -18.25
CA PRO A 282 -15.80 26.95 -18.61
C PRO A 282 -15.22 27.72 -17.42
N GLY A 283 -13.91 27.61 -17.21
CA GLY A 283 -13.21 28.19 -16.07
C GLY A 283 -13.19 27.27 -14.84
N ALA A 284 -13.65 26.02 -14.94
CA ALA A 284 -13.45 25.03 -13.89
C ALA A 284 -11.96 24.69 -13.75
N GLU A 285 -11.49 24.62 -12.52
CA GLU A 285 -10.12 24.22 -12.20
C GLU A 285 -10.11 22.76 -11.74
N VAL A 286 -9.19 21.96 -12.30
CA VAL A 286 -9.00 20.56 -11.92
C VAL A 286 -7.59 20.37 -11.38
N ARG A 287 -7.48 19.78 -10.21
CA ARG A 287 -6.23 19.33 -9.62
C ARG A 287 -6.23 17.83 -9.53
N ALA A 288 -5.19 17.19 -10.04
CA ALA A 288 -5.03 15.74 -9.99
C ALA A 288 -3.80 15.34 -9.16
N ARG A 289 -3.92 14.19 -8.46
CA ARG A 289 -2.83 13.53 -7.78
C ARG A 289 -2.86 12.04 -8.15
N ILE A 290 -1.88 11.61 -8.93
CA ILE A 290 -1.69 10.20 -9.28
C ILE A 290 -0.96 9.53 -8.12
N SER A 291 -1.65 8.59 -7.43
CA SER A 291 -1.06 7.83 -6.32
C SER A 291 -0.17 6.69 -6.83
N GLY A 292 -0.45 6.18 -8.03
CA GLY A 292 0.35 5.17 -8.71
C GLY A 292 -0.27 4.77 -10.04
N GLU A 293 0.58 4.31 -10.95
CA GLU A 293 0.16 3.70 -12.21
C GLU A 293 -0.26 2.24 -11.99
N ALA A 294 -1.09 1.72 -12.89
CA ALA A 294 -1.38 0.29 -12.91
C ALA A 294 -0.12 -0.48 -13.33
N PHE A 295 0.13 -1.61 -12.68
CA PHE A 295 1.20 -2.51 -13.05
C PHE A 295 0.76 -3.96 -13.02
N LEU A 296 1.44 -4.79 -13.80
CA LEU A 296 1.29 -6.24 -13.84
C LEU A 296 2.68 -6.87 -13.93
N THR A 297 2.98 -7.76 -13.01
CA THR A 297 4.20 -8.55 -13.07
C THR A 297 4.01 -9.67 -14.09
N PRO A 298 4.91 -9.84 -15.07
CA PRO A 298 4.82 -10.93 -16.01
C PRO A 298 5.04 -12.29 -15.33
N PRO A 299 4.41 -13.38 -15.83
CA PRO A 299 4.70 -14.73 -15.37
C PRO A 299 6.19 -15.05 -15.35
N GLY A 300 6.65 -15.78 -14.34
CA GLY A 300 8.06 -16.15 -14.21
C GLY A 300 8.40 -16.79 -12.87
N LYS A 301 9.68 -17.03 -12.62
CA LYS A 301 10.19 -17.78 -11.47
C LYS A 301 9.57 -17.35 -10.14
N LEU A 302 9.36 -16.03 -9.92
CA LEU A 302 8.80 -15.53 -8.67
C LEU A 302 7.38 -16.07 -8.44
N PHE A 303 6.53 -16.07 -9.48
CA PHE A 303 5.18 -16.64 -9.38
C PHE A 303 5.21 -18.10 -9.04
N ASP A 304 5.96 -18.87 -9.84
CA ASP A 304 6.01 -20.33 -9.69
C ASP A 304 6.42 -20.70 -8.27
N VAL A 305 7.47 -20.06 -7.77
CA VAL A 305 8.00 -20.30 -6.42
C VAL A 305 7.01 -19.93 -5.33
N VAL A 306 6.31 -18.80 -5.45
CA VAL A 306 5.34 -18.35 -4.44
C VAL A 306 4.12 -19.28 -4.43
N VAL A 307 3.57 -19.60 -5.62
CA VAL A 307 2.43 -20.52 -5.76
C VAL A 307 2.77 -21.90 -5.21
N GLU A 308 3.91 -22.49 -5.61
CA GLU A 308 4.35 -23.80 -5.11
C GLU A 308 4.52 -23.80 -3.58
N ALA A 309 5.13 -22.75 -3.01
CA ALA A 309 5.35 -22.67 -1.56
C ALA A 309 4.03 -22.59 -0.78
N ILE A 310 3.03 -21.89 -1.33
CA ILE A 310 1.68 -21.82 -0.76
C ILE A 310 1.00 -23.18 -0.83
N GLU A 311 0.99 -23.81 -2.00
CA GLU A 311 0.35 -25.13 -2.20
C GLU A 311 0.99 -26.21 -1.31
N GLU A 312 2.31 -26.21 -1.18
CA GLU A 312 3.02 -27.16 -0.30
C GLU A 312 2.68 -26.98 1.18
N GLU A 313 2.42 -25.77 1.65
CA GLU A 313 2.15 -25.50 3.06
C GLU A 313 0.65 -25.62 3.40
N THR A 314 -0.22 -25.12 2.51
CA THR A 314 -1.65 -24.94 2.80
C THR A 314 -2.54 -25.93 2.05
N GLY A 315 -2.06 -26.56 0.99
CA GLY A 315 -2.87 -27.35 0.06
C GLY A 315 -3.82 -26.50 -0.79
N VAL A 316 -3.62 -25.17 -0.84
CA VAL A 316 -4.48 -24.22 -1.56
C VAL A 316 -3.78 -23.75 -2.81
N ALA A 317 -4.42 -23.85 -3.98
CA ALA A 317 -3.99 -23.19 -5.20
C ALA A 317 -4.49 -21.73 -5.17
N PRO A 318 -3.60 -20.73 -5.14
CA PRO A 318 -4.00 -19.33 -5.02
C PRO A 318 -4.62 -18.79 -6.31
N GLU A 319 -5.61 -17.90 -6.17
CA GLU A 319 -6.04 -17.01 -7.25
C GLU A 319 -4.95 -15.96 -7.50
N LEU A 320 -4.57 -15.78 -8.77
CA LEU A 320 -3.70 -14.70 -9.20
C LEU A 320 -4.54 -13.46 -9.52
N SER A 321 -4.43 -12.42 -8.72
CA SER A 321 -5.38 -11.29 -8.73
C SER A 321 -4.67 -9.95 -8.88
N THR A 322 -5.38 -8.97 -9.46
CA THR A 322 -4.96 -7.56 -9.56
C THR A 322 -5.94 -6.62 -8.84
N SER A 323 -6.93 -7.20 -8.14
CA SER A 323 -7.96 -6.45 -7.43
C SER A 323 -7.45 -5.83 -6.12
N GLY A 324 -8.24 -4.94 -5.52
CA GLY A 324 -7.97 -4.32 -4.22
C GLY A 324 -7.29 -2.95 -4.30
N GLY A 325 -6.70 -2.55 -3.17
CA GLY A 325 -5.95 -1.31 -3.02
C GLY A 325 -4.63 -1.32 -3.78
N THR A 326 -3.85 -0.27 -3.63
CA THR A 326 -2.47 -0.23 -4.15
C THR A 326 -1.49 -0.72 -3.08
N SER A 327 -0.22 -0.91 -3.44
CA SER A 327 0.89 -1.23 -2.55
C SER A 327 2.16 -0.56 -3.08
N ASP A 328 3.24 -0.63 -2.33
CA ASP A 328 4.55 -0.16 -2.79
C ASP A 328 5.11 -0.94 -3.99
N GLY A 329 4.45 -2.02 -4.39
CA GLY A 329 4.67 -2.69 -5.68
C GLY A 329 4.58 -1.75 -6.88
N ARG A 330 3.74 -0.69 -6.80
CA ARG A 330 3.64 0.37 -7.81
C ARG A 330 4.96 1.10 -8.10
N PHE A 331 5.83 1.16 -7.11
CA PHE A 331 7.16 1.76 -7.25
C PHE A 331 8.23 0.71 -7.55
N LEU A 332 8.20 -0.42 -6.83
CA LEU A 332 9.23 -1.46 -6.89
C LEU A 332 9.26 -2.21 -8.24
N ILE A 333 8.13 -2.26 -8.95
CA ILE A 333 8.03 -2.91 -10.28
C ILE A 333 9.02 -2.33 -11.31
N GLN A 334 9.49 -1.10 -11.12
CA GLN A 334 10.51 -0.52 -12.00
C GLN A 334 11.91 -1.13 -11.82
N LEU A 335 12.16 -1.79 -10.69
CA LEU A 335 13.43 -2.47 -10.42
C LEU A 335 13.45 -3.89 -10.97
N CYS A 336 12.42 -4.67 -10.67
CA CYS A 336 12.33 -6.10 -10.97
C CYS A 336 10.90 -6.60 -10.85
N PRO A 337 10.58 -7.87 -11.20
CA PRO A 337 9.30 -8.49 -10.89
C PRO A 337 8.96 -8.44 -9.41
N VAL A 338 7.70 -8.08 -9.08
CA VAL A 338 7.17 -8.02 -7.71
C VAL A 338 5.89 -8.84 -7.59
N VAL A 339 5.68 -9.44 -6.42
CA VAL A 339 4.47 -10.18 -6.05
C VAL A 339 4.12 -9.80 -4.63
N ASP A 340 2.84 -9.51 -4.36
CA ASP A 340 2.38 -9.30 -2.98
C ASP A 340 1.72 -10.59 -2.47
N PHE A 341 2.14 -11.04 -1.29
CA PHE A 341 1.53 -12.17 -0.61
C PHE A 341 1.68 -12.07 0.91
N GLY A 342 0.57 -12.21 1.61
CA GLY A 342 0.53 -12.21 3.07
C GLY A 342 -0.81 -12.69 3.66
N LEU A 343 -1.10 -12.23 4.85
CA LEU A 343 -2.21 -12.65 5.70
C LEU A 343 -3.59 -12.40 5.08
N PRO A 344 -4.66 -13.04 5.61
CA PRO A 344 -6.05 -12.70 5.28
C PRO A 344 -6.40 -11.28 5.73
N ASN A 345 -6.96 -10.48 4.83
CA ASN A 345 -7.13 -9.02 4.97
C ASN A 345 -8.43 -8.57 5.68
N ALA A 346 -9.18 -9.49 6.27
CA ALA A 346 -10.53 -9.24 6.79
C ALA A 346 -10.59 -8.16 7.87
N THR A 347 -9.50 -7.92 8.62
CA THR A 347 -9.43 -6.95 9.74
C THR A 347 -8.56 -5.73 9.43
N MET A 348 -7.96 -5.67 8.25
CA MET A 348 -7.12 -4.55 7.81
C MET A 348 -7.84 -3.21 7.98
N HIS A 349 -7.18 -2.22 8.58
CA HIS A 349 -7.68 -0.86 8.87
C HIS A 349 -8.93 -0.78 9.76
N LYS A 350 -9.38 -1.89 10.34
CA LYS A 350 -10.54 -1.92 11.26
C LYS A 350 -10.13 -1.71 12.70
N LEU A 351 -11.13 -1.45 13.55
CA LEU A 351 -10.98 -1.55 15.00
C LEU A 351 -10.73 -3.00 15.38
N ASP A 352 -9.95 -3.22 16.43
CA ASP A 352 -9.52 -4.55 16.87
C ASP A 352 -8.89 -5.38 15.74
N GLU A 353 -8.09 -4.70 14.91
CA GLU A 353 -7.28 -5.35 13.87
C GLU A 353 -6.52 -6.53 14.47
N SER A 354 -6.52 -7.66 13.74
CA SER A 354 -5.94 -8.87 14.28
C SER A 354 -5.55 -9.87 13.20
N ALA A 355 -4.57 -10.73 13.51
CA ALA A 355 -4.16 -11.86 12.68
C ALA A 355 -4.22 -13.17 13.47
N ALA A 356 -4.59 -14.27 12.82
CA ALA A 356 -4.56 -15.58 13.48
C ALA A 356 -3.11 -16.01 13.73
N VAL A 357 -2.82 -16.48 14.93
CA VAL A 357 -1.50 -16.96 15.33
C VAL A 357 -1.03 -18.08 14.39
N ASP A 358 -1.93 -19.01 14.06
CA ASP A 358 -1.63 -20.13 13.17
C ASP A 358 -1.29 -19.66 11.74
N ASP A 359 -1.98 -18.61 11.25
CA ASP A 359 -1.70 -18.03 9.93
C ASP A 359 -0.33 -17.33 9.91
N ILE A 360 0.05 -16.60 10.96
CA ILE A 360 1.37 -15.96 11.06
C ILE A 360 2.48 -17.02 11.04
N GLN A 361 2.29 -18.13 11.77
CA GLN A 361 3.24 -19.23 11.79
C GLN A 361 3.32 -19.94 10.44
N ALA A 362 2.18 -20.20 9.78
CA ALA A 362 2.14 -20.81 8.46
C ALA A 362 2.77 -19.89 7.41
N LEU A 363 2.49 -18.57 7.45
CA LEU A 363 3.10 -17.58 6.58
C LEU A 363 4.62 -17.59 6.69
N SER A 364 5.15 -17.71 7.93
CA SER A 364 6.59 -17.82 8.15
C SER A 364 7.19 -19.09 7.50
N ARG A 365 6.47 -20.22 7.47
CA ARG A 365 6.93 -21.42 6.77
C ARG A 365 6.84 -21.28 5.25
N ILE A 366 5.81 -20.61 4.74
CA ILE A 366 5.69 -20.32 3.31
C ILE A 366 6.86 -19.43 2.87
N TYR A 367 7.15 -18.35 3.60
CA TYR A 367 8.28 -17.47 3.27
C TYR A 367 9.63 -18.19 3.30
N GLU A 368 9.83 -19.09 4.25
CA GLU A 368 11.04 -19.93 4.29
C GLU A 368 11.17 -20.80 3.03
N ARG A 369 10.07 -21.44 2.59
CA ARG A 369 10.04 -22.24 1.35
C ARG A 369 10.37 -21.39 0.13
N VAL A 370 9.76 -20.17 0.04
CA VAL A 370 10.04 -19.22 -1.05
C VAL A 370 11.53 -18.90 -1.11
N VAL A 371 12.13 -18.49 0.01
CA VAL A 371 13.56 -18.14 0.05
C VAL A 371 14.44 -19.34 -0.35
N ARG A 372 14.15 -20.54 0.18
CA ARG A 372 14.90 -21.75 -0.18
C ARG A 372 14.79 -22.09 -1.68
N LYS A 373 13.60 -21.96 -2.28
CA LYS A 373 13.39 -22.24 -3.71
C LYS A 373 14.07 -21.17 -4.61
N VAL A 374 14.20 -19.95 -4.14
CA VAL A 374 14.85 -18.86 -4.91
C VAL A 374 16.36 -19.00 -4.86
N LEU A 375 16.93 -19.25 -3.66
CA LEU A 375 18.37 -19.21 -3.42
C LEU A 375 19.05 -20.59 -3.57
N GLY A 376 18.30 -21.69 -3.54
CA GLY A 376 18.79 -23.06 -3.70
C GLY A 376 19.10 -23.67 -2.36
#